data_e3fb5302020016504ae99856a0d7fce6
#
_entry.id   e3fb5302020016504ae99856a0d7fce6
#
_cell.length_a   1.000
_cell.length_b   1.000
_cell.length_c   1.000
_cell.angle_alpha   90.00
_cell.angle_beta   90.00
_cell.angle_gamma   90.00
#
_symmetry.space_group_name_H-M   'P 1'
#
loop_
_entity.id
_entity.type
_entity.pdbx_description
1 polymer ?
#
loop_
_entity_poly.entity_id
_entity_poly.type
_entity_poly.pdbx_seq_one_letter_code
_entity_poly.pdbx_strand_id
1 'polypeptide(L)'
;FSAMDDPYLQARSADVLDIAQAMLDILQGVDNASLQGTEPSILVAEDLAPSETVRMDKSLLLGFITREGSSNSHTAILARSMNIPALIQCKDIQDDWDGKMAVIDGYNACVYVDPTPDLLKSLKKRQQEDQKKQALLQELKGKPNTTLDGKTINVFANIGGMGDVGAVQQNDAGGVGLFRTEFVYLNCKDYPSEDYQFEAYKQVVESLAPRKVVVRTCDIGADKTVDYMKLDHEDNPALGYRAIRICLTRKDFFKTQLRALLRASAYGNMSIMFPMITSLRELQDAKAVLEECRAELAAEGVKMGQNIEVGTMIETPAAV
;
A
#
# COMPACT_ATOMS: atom_id res chain seq x y z
N PHE A 1 11.47 -9.37 24.78
CA PHE A 1 10.95 -8.38 23.82
C PHE A 1 9.77 -7.57 24.41
N SER A 2 8.70 -8.21 24.86
CA SER A 2 7.52 -7.50 25.43
C SER A 2 7.79 -6.64 26.65
N ALA A 3 8.88 -6.87 27.38
CA ALA A 3 9.31 -6.11 28.56
C ALA A 3 10.41 -5.07 28.26
N MET A 4 10.75 -4.85 27.01
CA MET A 4 11.75 -3.85 26.61
C MET A 4 11.07 -2.50 26.37
N ASP A 5 11.76 -1.40 26.70
CA ASP A 5 11.25 -0.04 26.53
C ASP A 5 11.26 0.45 25.06
N ASP A 6 11.59 -0.41 24.13
CA ASP A 6 11.63 -0.11 22.69
C ASP A 6 10.33 -0.59 22.01
N PRO A 7 9.49 0.34 21.50
CA PRO A 7 8.22 0.00 20.85
C PRO A 7 8.39 -0.90 19.62
N TYR A 8 9.53 -0.81 18.92
CA TYR A 8 9.83 -1.66 17.77
C TYR A 8 10.09 -3.11 18.20
N LEU A 9 10.87 -3.31 19.26
CA LEU A 9 11.12 -4.64 19.81
C LEU A 9 9.87 -5.23 20.46
N GLN A 10 9.02 -4.41 21.09
CA GLN A 10 7.72 -4.85 21.60
C GLN A 10 6.82 -5.38 20.47
N ALA A 11 6.73 -4.68 19.35
CA ALA A 11 5.97 -5.12 18.18
C ALA A 11 6.52 -6.43 17.58
N ARG A 12 7.84 -6.70 17.72
CA ARG A 12 8.48 -7.94 17.27
C ARG A 12 8.33 -9.13 18.23
N SER A 13 7.78 -8.90 19.42
CA SER A 13 7.54 -9.99 20.37
C SER A 13 6.56 -11.03 19.83
N ALA A 14 5.55 -10.59 19.10
CA ALA A 14 4.59 -11.46 18.42
C ALA A 14 5.25 -12.35 17.36
N ASP A 15 6.15 -11.78 16.53
CA ASP A 15 6.90 -12.54 15.50
C ASP A 15 7.76 -13.65 16.12
N VAL A 16 8.40 -13.38 17.27
CA VAL A 16 9.23 -14.38 17.98
C VAL A 16 8.37 -15.49 18.57
N LEU A 17 7.22 -15.15 19.16
CA LEU A 17 6.27 -16.13 19.66
C LEU A 17 5.72 -17.01 18.55
N ASP A 18 5.41 -16.43 17.40
CA ASP A 18 4.91 -17.13 16.22
C ASP A 18 5.94 -18.17 15.71
N ILE A 19 7.21 -17.76 15.59
CA ILE A 19 8.30 -18.68 15.20
C ILE A 19 8.48 -19.80 16.24
N ALA A 20 8.46 -19.46 17.52
CA ALA A 20 8.63 -20.44 18.59
C ALA A 20 7.48 -21.46 18.60
N GLN A 21 6.23 -20.99 18.42
CA GLN A 21 5.06 -21.86 18.33
C GLN A 21 5.13 -22.76 17.10
N ALA A 22 5.48 -22.23 15.92
CA ALA A 22 5.64 -23.01 14.72
C ALA A 22 6.71 -24.10 14.87
N MET A 23 7.81 -23.83 15.57
CA MET A 23 8.84 -24.83 15.88
C MET A 23 8.31 -25.90 16.83
N LEU A 24 7.56 -25.53 17.87
CA LEU A 24 6.94 -26.47 18.81
C LEU A 24 5.95 -27.39 18.10
N ASP A 25 5.11 -26.84 17.24
CA ASP A 25 4.11 -27.60 16.46
C ASP A 25 4.80 -28.65 15.57
N ILE A 26 5.89 -28.27 14.89
CA ILE A 26 6.70 -29.21 14.08
C ILE A 26 7.30 -30.32 14.94
N LEU A 27 7.87 -29.96 16.11
CA LEU A 27 8.50 -30.92 17.01
C LEU A 27 7.48 -31.89 17.66
N GLN A 28 6.27 -31.44 17.90
CA GLN A 28 5.19 -32.23 18.48
C GLN A 28 4.42 -33.06 17.44
N GLY A 29 4.72 -32.86 16.14
CA GLY A 29 3.99 -33.51 15.06
C GLY A 29 2.51 -33.11 15.00
N VAL A 30 2.18 -31.94 15.55
CA VAL A 30 0.84 -31.35 15.50
C VAL A 30 0.67 -30.83 14.07
N ASP A 31 -0.12 -31.56 13.30
CA ASP A 31 -0.54 -31.10 11.99
C ASP A 31 -1.61 -30.02 12.19
N ASN A 32 -1.17 -28.77 12.36
CA ASN A 32 -2.06 -27.60 12.43
C ASN A 32 -2.71 -27.33 11.06
N ALA A 33 -3.08 -28.39 10.36
CA ALA A 33 -3.55 -28.36 8.98
C ALA A 33 -4.90 -27.68 8.80
N SER A 34 -5.57 -27.22 9.86
CA SER A 34 -6.79 -26.42 9.65
C SER A 34 -7.18 -25.60 10.88
N LEU A 35 -6.78 -24.35 10.90
CA LEU A 35 -7.54 -23.30 11.60
C LEU A 35 -8.91 -23.04 10.95
N GLN A 36 -9.25 -23.81 9.92
CA GLN A 36 -10.44 -23.59 9.10
C GLN A 36 -11.40 -24.75 9.20
N GLY A 37 -12.67 -24.41 9.46
CA GLY A 37 -13.79 -25.30 9.21
C GLY A 37 -13.92 -25.63 7.72
N THR A 38 -14.77 -26.58 7.39
CA THR A 38 -15.08 -26.97 6.01
C THR A 38 -16.08 -26.05 5.32
N GLU A 39 -16.56 -25.02 6.02
CA GLU A 39 -17.61 -24.09 5.55
C GLU A 39 -17.12 -22.64 5.52
N PRO A 40 -17.67 -21.81 4.61
CA PRO A 40 -17.38 -20.39 4.57
C PRO A 40 -17.69 -19.71 5.91
N SER A 41 -16.70 -19.07 6.53
CA SER A 41 -16.80 -18.54 7.89
C SER A 41 -16.11 -17.21 8.07
N ILE A 42 -16.51 -16.52 9.15
CA ILE A 42 -15.83 -15.33 9.67
C ILE A 42 -14.84 -15.79 10.72
N LEU A 43 -13.58 -15.41 10.57
CA LEU A 43 -12.56 -15.75 11.56
C LEU A 43 -12.54 -14.70 12.68
N VAL A 44 -12.59 -15.18 13.91
CA VAL A 44 -12.49 -14.35 15.12
C VAL A 44 -11.22 -14.74 15.88
N ALA A 45 -10.36 -13.77 16.18
CA ALA A 45 -9.09 -14.01 16.87
C ALA A 45 -8.69 -12.85 17.79
N GLU A 46 -7.71 -13.07 18.66
CA GLU A 46 -7.05 -11.97 19.40
C GLU A 46 -6.31 -11.05 18.43
N ASP A 47 -5.40 -11.61 17.66
CA ASP A 47 -4.70 -11.03 16.51
C ASP A 47 -4.38 -12.19 15.54
N LEU A 48 -3.94 -11.89 14.35
CA LEU A 48 -3.56 -12.90 13.36
C LEU A 48 -2.08 -12.76 13.01
N ALA A 49 -1.34 -13.83 13.28
CA ALA A 49 0.05 -13.91 12.87
C ALA A 49 0.20 -14.07 11.34
N PRO A 50 1.29 -13.56 10.74
CA PRO A 50 1.55 -13.74 9.32
C PRO A 50 1.57 -15.19 8.85
N SER A 51 2.10 -16.10 9.67
CA SER A 51 2.18 -17.53 9.39
C SER A 51 0.81 -18.19 9.33
N GLU A 52 -0.14 -17.77 10.16
CA GLU A 52 -1.52 -18.26 10.17
C GLU A 52 -2.25 -17.83 8.91
N THR A 53 -2.06 -16.58 8.50
CA THR A 53 -2.73 -16.02 7.30
C THR A 53 -2.28 -16.67 5.98
N VAL A 54 -1.03 -17.13 5.92
CA VAL A 54 -0.49 -17.84 4.74
C VAL A 54 -1.11 -19.23 4.58
N ARG A 55 -1.47 -19.90 5.68
CA ARG A 55 -2.03 -21.27 5.70
C ARG A 55 -3.54 -21.31 5.50
N MET A 56 -4.23 -20.19 5.50
CA MET A 56 -5.69 -20.13 5.35
C MET A 56 -6.16 -20.39 3.92
N ASP A 57 -7.22 -21.18 3.78
CA ASP A 57 -7.95 -21.27 2.52
C ASP A 57 -8.79 -19.99 2.32
N LYS A 58 -8.28 -19.12 1.49
CA LYS A 58 -8.88 -17.81 1.21
C LYS A 58 -10.28 -17.89 0.61
N SER A 59 -10.65 -19.04 0.02
CA SER A 59 -11.99 -19.24 -0.59
C SER A 59 -13.09 -19.44 0.45
N LEU A 60 -12.74 -19.87 1.67
CA LEU A 60 -13.67 -20.11 2.77
C LEU A 60 -13.77 -18.94 3.74
N LEU A 61 -12.95 -17.92 3.55
CA LEU A 61 -12.86 -16.81 4.48
C LEU A 61 -13.78 -15.66 4.04
N LEU A 62 -14.82 -15.38 4.85
CA LEU A 62 -15.79 -14.32 4.58
C LEU A 62 -15.42 -12.98 5.21
N GLY A 63 -14.57 -12.97 6.22
CA GLY A 63 -14.10 -11.77 6.91
C GLY A 63 -13.34 -12.08 8.18
N PHE A 64 -12.79 -11.04 8.81
CA PHE A 64 -12.02 -11.11 10.06
C PHE A 64 -12.61 -10.23 11.14
N ILE A 65 -12.52 -10.71 12.40
CA ILE A 65 -12.77 -9.88 13.57
C ILE A 65 -11.60 -10.13 14.53
N THR A 66 -10.86 -9.07 14.90
CA THR A 66 -9.77 -9.19 15.86
C THR A 66 -9.95 -8.26 17.04
N ARG A 67 -9.53 -8.71 18.24
CA ARG A 67 -9.56 -7.91 19.46
C ARG A 67 -8.46 -6.87 19.47
N GLU A 68 -7.31 -7.24 18.96
CA GLU A 68 -6.13 -6.40 18.81
C GLU A 68 -5.92 -5.98 17.34
N GLY A 69 -4.80 -5.34 17.05
CA GLY A 69 -4.39 -4.95 15.70
C GLY A 69 -4.54 -3.47 15.40
N SER A 70 -4.02 -3.06 14.25
CA SER A 70 -4.08 -1.69 13.75
C SER A 70 -4.50 -1.67 12.29
N SER A 71 -4.81 -0.49 11.75
CA SER A 71 -5.11 -0.32 10.32
C SER A 71 -3.96 -0.74 9.40
N ASN A 72 -2.76 -0.86 9.93
CA ASN A 72 -1.55 -1.29 9.22
C ASN A 72 -1.08 -2.69 9.65
N SER A 73 -1.87 -3.42 10.45
CA SER A 73 -1.56 -4.82 10.81
C SER A 73 -1.62 -5.74 9.59
N HIS A 74 -0.95 -6.88 9.67
CA HIS A 74 -0.98 -7.90 8.62
C HIS A 74 -2.41 -8.34 8.28
N THR A 75 -3.26 -8.48 9.30
CA THR A 75 -4.70 -8.80 9.16
C THR A 75 -5.44 -7.76 8.32
N ALA A 76 -5.22 -6.48 8.59
CA ALA A 76 -5.86 -5.40 7.83
C ALA A 76 -5.36 -5.33 6.37
N ILE A 77 -4.07 -5.56 6.15
CA ILE A 77 -3.48 -5.64 4.81
C ILE A 77 -4.04 -6.82 4.04
N LEU A 78 -4.13 -7.99 4.67
CA LEU A 78 -4.68 -9.20 4.06
C LEU A 78 -6.16 -9.00 3.68
N ALA A 79 -6.98 -8.50 4.60
CA ALA A 79 -8.39 -8.23 4.32
C ALA A 79 -8.58 -7.30 3.11
N ARG A 80 -7.77 -6.23 3.03
CA ARG A 80 -7.79 -5.33 1.87
C ARG A 80 -7.38 -6.04 0.58
N SER A 81 -6.32 -6.88 0.62
CA SER A 81 -5.85 -7.61 -0.55
C SER A 81 -6.87 -8.62 -1.07
N MET A 82 -7.67 -9.18 -0.16
CA MET A 82 -8.76 -10.13 -0.47
C MET A 82 -10.09 -9.43 -0.75
N ASN A 83 -10.20 -8.13 -0.52
CA ASN A 83 -11.43 -7.35 -0.61
C ASN A 83 -12.57 -7.93 0.26
N ILE A 84 -12.24 -8.37 1.47
CA ILE A 84 -13.20 -8.89 2.46
C ILE A 84 -13.30 -7.93 3.65
N PRO A 85 -14.45 -7.90 4.37
CA PRO A 85 -14.61 -7.05 5.53
C PRO A 85 -13.73 -7.51 6.69
N ALA A 86 -13.14 -6.54 7.40
CA ALA A 86 -12.41 -6.78 8.64
C ALA A 86 -12.80 -5.75 9.70
N LEU A 87 -13.05 -6.21 10.92
CA LEU A 87 -13.18 -5.39 12.11
C LEU A 87 -12.00 -5.67 13.01
N ILE A 88 -11.25 -4.62 13.34
CA ILE A 88 -10.09 -4.68 14.24
C ILE A 88 -10.39 -3.91 15.51
N GLN A 89 -9.66 -4.22 16.60
CA GLN A 89 -9.87 -3.59 17.92
C GLN A 89 -11.29 -3.78 18.46
N CYS A 90 -11.91 -4.91 18.15
CA CYS A 90 -13.23 -5.26 18.66
C CYS A 90 -13.11 -5.84 20.07
N LYS A 91 -13.29 -4.99 21.09
CA LYS A 91 -13.14 -5.38 22.51
C LYS A 91 -14.27 -6.25 23.03
N ASP A 92 -15.41 -6.29 22.35
CA ASP A 92 -16.63 -6.97 22.77
C ASP A 92 -16.71 -8.43 22.28
N ILE A 93 -15.61 -8.99 21.75
CA ILE A 93 -15.55 -10.39 21.36
C ILE A 93 -15.82 -11.29 22.57
N GLN A 94 -16.76 -12.23 22.42
CA GLN A 94 -17.12 -13.21 23.44
C GLN A 94 -16.73 -14.62 22.99
N ASP A 95 -16.31 -15.45 23.94
CA ASP A 95 -15.81 -16.80 23.66
C ASP A 95 -16.92 -17.76 23.14
N ASP A 96 -18.18 -17.38 23.35
CA ASP A 96 -19.35 -18.15 22.93
C ASP A 96 -19.81 -17.86 21.48
N TRP A 97 -19.04 -17.08 20.71
CA TRP A 97 -19.38 -16.77 19.31
C TRP A 97 -19.08 -17.92 18.33
N ASP A 98 -18.29 -18.89 18.75
CA ASP A 98 -17.92 -20.01 17.91
C ASP A 98 -19.16 -20.81 17.45
N GLY A 99 -19.20 -21.11 16.13
CA GLY A 99 -20.32 -21.80 15.50
C GLY A 99 -21.61 -20.98 15.34
N LYS A 100 -21.65 -19.73 15.80
CA LYS A 100 -22.84 -18.87 15.65
C LYS A 100 -22.90 -18.18 14.30
N MET A 101 -24.12 -17.88 13.88
CA MET A 101 -24.36 -17.03 12.71
C MET A 101 -23.89 -15.60 13.01
N ALA A 102 -23.02 -15.05 12.16
CA ALA A 102 -22.58 -13.67 12.30
C ALA A 102 -22.61 -12.89 11.00
N VAL A 103 -22.75 -11.57 11.09
CA VAL A 103 -22.68 -10.63 9.96
C VAL A 103 -21.75 -9.50 10.34
N ILE A 104 -20.76 -9.23 9.49
CA ILE A 104 -19.90 -8.03 9.58
C ILE A 104 -20.48 -6.94 8.68
N ASP A 105 -20.78 -5.79 9.26
CA ASP A 105 -21.10 -4.55 8.54
C ASP A 105 -19.90 -3.61 8.59
N GLY A 106 -19.05 -3.67 7.57
CA GLY A 106 -17.85 -2.84 7.46
C GLY A 106 -18.15 -1.34 7.26
N TYR A 107 -19.36 -0.97 6.84
CA TYR A 107 -19.76 0.43 6.70
C TYR A 107 -20.03 1.10 8.05
N ASN A 108 -20.66 0.36 8.96
CA ASN A 108 -21.01 0.86 10.29
C ASN A 108 -20.02 0.40 11.38
N ALA A 109 -18.98 -0.35 11.01
CA ALA A 109 -18.01 -0.94 11.92
C ALA A 109 -18.70 -1.77 13.04
N CYS A 110 -19.67 -2.61 12.64
CA CYS A 110 -20.48 -3.42 13.55
C CYS A 110 -20.40 -4.91 13.20
N VAL A 111 -20.50 -5.74 14.22
CA VAL A 111 -20.76 -7.17 14.08
C VAL A 111 -22.10 -7.52 14.74
N TYR A 112 -22.88 -8.34 14.08
CA TYR A 112 -24.14 -8.87 14.60
C TYR A 112 -23.98 -10.38 14.75
N VAL A 113 -24.05 -10.88 15.98
CA VAL A 113 -24.01 -12.30 16.32
C VAL A 113 -25.42 -12.77 16.62
N ASP A 114 -25.81 -13.91 16.05
CA ASP A 114 -27.18 -14.43 16.11
C ASP A 114 -28.26 -13.37 15.80
N PRO A 115 -28.14 -12.65 14.63
CA PRO A 115 -29.08 -11.59 14.30
C PRO A 115 -30.52 -12.14 14.19
N THR A 116 -31.50 -11.36 14.61
CA THR A 116 -32.90 -11.71 14.42
C THR A 116 -33.22 -11.94 12.96
N PRO A 117 -34.22 -12.79 12.62
CA PRO A 117 -34.57 -13.08 11.22
C PRO A 117 -34.86 -11.82 10.39
N ASP A 118 -35.52 -10.82 10.97
CA ASP A 118 -35.83 -9.56 10.30
C ASP A 118 -34.59 -8.73 10.02
N LEU A 119 -33.67 -8.64 11.00
CA LEU A 119 -32.39 -7.96 10.83
C LEU A 119 -31.53 -8.67 9.77
N LEU A 120 -31.43 -9.98 9.85
CA LEU A 120 -30.68 -10.78 8.86
C LEU A 120 -31.22 -10.58 7.45
N LYS A 121 -32.55 -10.53 7.30
CA LYS A 121 -33.21 -10.26 6.00
C LYS A 121 -32.87 -8.87 5.48
N SER A 122 -32.86 -7.87 6.34
CA SER A 122 -32.50 -6.50 5.95
C SER A 122 -31.02 -6.38 5.55
N LEU A 123 -30.12 -7.01 6.28
CA LEU A 123 -28.68 -7.03 5.99
C LEU A 123 -28.38 -7.80 4.69
N LYS A 124 -29.03 -8.95 4.47
CA LYS A 124 -28.93 -9.70 3.20
C LYS A 124 -29.43 -8.88 2.00
N LYS A 125 -30.52 -8.12 2.16
CA LYS A 125 -31.02 -7.24 1.10
C LYS A 125 -29.97 -6.18 0.76
N ARG A 126 -29.38 -5.54 1.76
CA ARG A 126 -28.31 -4.54 1.57
C ARG A 126 -27.08 -5.15 0.89
N GLN A 127 -26.63 -6.32 1.33
CA GLN A 127 -25.54 -7.04 0.68
C GLN A 127 -25.82 -7.30 -0.81
N GLN A 128 -27.04 -7.73 -1.15
CA GLN A 128 -27.45 -7.95 -2.55
C GLN A 128 -27.46 -6.64 -3.37
N GLU A 129 -27.89 -5.54 -2.75
CA GLU A 129 -27.87 -4.22 -3.40
C GLU A 129 -26.43 -3.76 -3.66
N ASP A 130 -25.51 -3.98 -2.70
CA ASP A 130 -24.09 -3.66 -2.85
C ASP A 130 -23.41 -4.55 -3.91
N GLN A 131 -23.71 -5.85 -3.94
CA GLN A 131 -23.25 -6.76 -4.98
C GLN A 131 -23.74 -6.34 -6.38
N LYS A 132 -24.99 -5.91 -6.50
CA LYS A 132 -25.52 -5.39 -7.78
C LYS A 132 -24.81 -4.11 -8.21
N LYS A 133 -24.53 -3.20 -7.26
CA LYS A 133 -23.74 -1.98 -7.56
C LYS A 133 -22.33 -2.33 -8.03
N GLN A 134 -21.66 -3.26 -7.35
CA GLN A 134 -20.33 -3.73 -7.76
C GLN A 134 -20.37 -4.37 -9.14
N ALA A 135 -21.35 -5.24 -9.43
CA ALA A 135 -21.51 -5.83 -10.74
C ALA A 135 -21.71 -4.76 -11.84
N LEU A 136 -22.55 -3.76 -11.56
CA LEU A 136 -22.76 -2.63 -12.48
C LEU A 136 -21.46 -1.84 -12.74
N LEU A 137 -20.65 -1.62 -11.70
CA LEU A 137 -19.34 -0.97 -11.85
C LEU A 137 -18.38 -1.79 -12.72
N GLN A 138 -18.44 -3.13 -12.61
CA GLN A 138 -17.63 -4.01 -13.47
C GLN A 138 -18.05 -3.93 -14.96
N GLU A 139 -19.31 -3.63 -15.26
CA GLU A 139 -19.77 -3.40 -16.63
C GLU A 139 -19.18 -2.13 -17.27
N LEU A 140 -18.61 -1.23 -16.46
CA LEU A 140 -17.92 -0.03 -16.96
C LEU A 140 -16.52 -0.31 -17.50
N LYS A 141 -15.95 -1.47 -17.23
CA LYS A 141 -14.63 -1.85 -17.74
C LYS A 141 -14.60 -1.82 -19.26
N GLY A 142 -13.53 -1.29 -19.81
CA GLY A 142 -13.35 -1.14 -21.25
C GLY A 142 -14.24 -0.09 -21.91
N LYS A 143 -15.13 0.58 -21.16
CA LYS A 143 -15.89 1.70 -21.68
C LYS A 143 -15.08 3.00 -21.62
N PRO A 144 -15.22 3.89 -22.62
CA PRO A 144 -14.52 5.17 -22.59
C PRO A 144 -15.05 6.04 -21.44
N ASN A 145 -14.13 6.66 -20.71
CA ASN A 145 -14.45 7.62 -19.65
C ASN A 145 -14.79 8.98 -20.28
N THR A 146 -15.97 9.09 -20.87
CA THR A 146 -16.39 10.29 -21.60
C THR A 146 -17.58 10.93 -20.87
N THR A 147 -17.49 12.23 -20.62
CA THR A 147 -18.56 13.03 -20.02
C THR A 147 -19.72 13.22 -21.00
N LEU A 148 -20.87 13.70 -20.52
CA LEU A 148 -22.05 13.93 -21.37
C LEU A 148 -21.83 14.96 -22.48
N ASP A 149 -20.90 15.90 -22.27
CA ASP A 149 -20.47 16.89 -23.27
C ASP A 149 -19.36 16.38 -24.20
N GLY A 150 -19.04 15.09 -24.15
CA GLY A 150 -18.11 14.43 -25.06
C GLY A 150 -16.62 14.55 -24.65
N LYS A 151 -16.30 15.07 -23.46
CA LYS A 151 -14.92 15.22 -23.00
C LYS A 151 -14.41 13.91 -22.40
N THR A 152 -13.30 13.39 -22.90
CA THR A 152 -12.64 12.21 -22.34
C THR A 152 -11.82 12.58 -21.11
N ILE A 153 -12.02 11.84 -20.00
CA ILE A 153 -11.31 11.99 -18.75
C ILE A 153 -10.45 10.75 -18.50
N ASN A 154 -9.17 10.92 -18.30
CA ASN A 154 -8.29 9.83 -17.92
C ASN A 154 -8.43 9.53 -16.41
N VAL A 155 -8.73 8.27 -16.08
CA VAL A 155 -8.83 7.79 -14.70
C VAL A 155 -7.62 6.92 -14.40
N PHE A 156 -6.77 7.37 -13.48
CA PHE A 156 -5.54 6.71 -13.10
C PHE A 156 -5.60 6.17 -11.67
N ALA A 157 -4.86 5.08 -11.42
CA ALA A 157 -4.74 4.49 -10.10
C ALA A 157 -3.71 5.22 -9.23
N ASN A 158 -3.82 5.03 -7.91
CA ASN A 158 -2.83 5.41 -6.91
C ASN A 158 -2.28 4.11 -6.30
N ILE A 159 -0.95 3.91 -6.34
CA ILE A 159 -0.30 2.69 -5.90
C ILE A 159 0.85 2.95 -4.93
N GLY A 160 1.18 1.94 -4.12
CA GLY A 160 2.35 1.91 -3.25
C GLY A 160 3.47 0.99 -3.73
N GLY A 161 3.21 0.08 -4.67
CA GLY A 161 4.22 -0.83 -5.17
C GLY A 161 3.68 -1.87 -6.15
N MET A 162 4.51 -2.87 -6.43
CA MET A 162 4.19 -3.95 -7.39
C MET A 162 2.94 -4.75 -6.99
N GLY A 163 2.68 -4.89 -5.69
CA GLY A 163 1.49 -5.60 -5.18
C GLY A 163 0.16 -5.02 -5.67
N ASP A 164 0.13 -3.74 -6.02
CA ASP A 164 -1.09 -3.06 -6.47
C ASP A 164 -1.32 -3.17 -8.00
N VAL A 165 -0.29 -3.58 -8.76
CA VAL A 165 -0.34 -3.62 -10.24
C VAL A 165 -1.46 -4.53 -10.75
N GLY A 166 -1.66 -5.68 -10.09
CA GLY A 166 -2.76 -6.59 -10.42
C GLY A 166 -4.13 -5.92 -10.32
N ALA A 167 -4.35 -5.13 -9.26
CA ALA A 167 -5.60 -4.37 -9.08
C ALA A 167 -5.76 -3.26 -10.12
N VAL A 168 -4.68 -2.58 -10.52
CA VAL A 168 -4.68 -1.58 -11.60
C VAL A 168 -5.18 -2.20 -12.91
N GLN A 169 -4.64 -3.36 -13.27
CA GLN A 169 -5.02 -4.09 -14.49
C GLN A 169 -6.45 -4.64 -14.38
N GLN A 170 -6.77 -5.24 -13.24
CA GLN A 170 -8.09 -5.83 -13.00
C GLN A 170 -9.23 -4.80 -13.05
N ASN A 171 -8.99 -3.56 -12.61
CA ASN A 171 -9.98 -2.48 -12.65
C ASN A 171 -9.87 -1.60 -13.89
N ASP A 172 -9.04 -1.97 -14.87
CA ASP A 172 -8.86 -1.27 -16.14
C ASP A 172 -8.55 0.22 -15.98
N ALA A 173 -7.72 0.58 -15.00
CA ALA A 173 -7.24 1.95 -14.85
C ALA A 173 -6.40 2.36 -16.07
N GLY A 174 -6.56 3.61 -16.54
CA GLY A 174 -5.82 4.13 -17.70
C GLY A 174 -4.30 4.20 -17.51
N GLY A 175 -3.85 4.02 -16.28
CA GLY A 175 -2.45 4.02 -15.86
C GLY A 175 -2.33 4.30 -14.36
N VAL A 176 -1.15 4.76 -13.94
CA VAL A 176 -0.86 5.16 -12.56
C VAL A 176 -0.63 6.65 -12.52
N GLY A 177 -1.50 7.39 -11.83
CA GLY A 177 -1.38 8.83 -11.63
C GLY A 177 -0.50 9.19 -10.43
N LEU A 178 -0.32 8.24 -9.50
CA LEU A 178 0.55 8.41 -8.35
C LEU A 178 1.14 7.06 -7.92
N PHE A 179 2.42 6.86 -8.17
CA PHE A 179 3.20 5.81 -7.51
C PHE A 179 3.95 6.41 -6.33
N ARG A 180 3.55 6.03 -5.12
CA ARG A 180 4.14 6.49 -3.85
C ARG A 180 5.39 5.69 -3.54
N THR A 181 6.56 6.29 -3.75
CA THR A 181 7.84 5.60 -3.58
C THR A 181 8.28 5.42 -2.12
N GLU A 182 7.57 6.01 -1.16
CA GLU A 182 7.89 5.88 0.27
C GLU A 182 7.97 4.42 0.72
N PHE A 183 7.12 3.56 0.19
CA PHE A 183 7.12 2.13 0.52
C PHE A 183 8.41 1.41 0.14
N VAL A 184 9.15 1.91 -0.86
CA VAL A 184 10.47 1.40 -1.22
C VAL A 184 11.48 1.65 -0.10
N TYR A 185 11.34 2.77 0.60
CA TYR A 185 12.20 3.16 1.73
C TYR A 185 11.76 2.53 3.04
N LEU A 186 10.45 2.52 3.33
CA LEU A 186 9.89 2.00 4.58
C LEU A 186 10.18 0.50 4.79
N ASN A 187 10.36 -0.26 3.72
CA ASN A 187 10.65 -1.69 3.77
C ASN A 187 12.15 -2.01 3.92
N CYS A 188 13.02 -0.99 3.99
CA CYS A 188 14.47 -1.16 4.10
C CYS A 188 14.97 -0.83 5.50
N LYS A 189 16.06 -1.51 5.90
CA LYS A 189 16.78 -1.24 7.17
C LYS A 189 17.84 -0.15 7.02
N ASP A 190 18.18 0.23 5.79
CA ASP A 190 19.16 1.25 5.43
C ASP A 190 18.72 1.88 4.09
N TYR A 191 19.41 2.92 3.67
CA TYR A 191 19.14 3.59 2.39
C TYR A 191 19.10 2.58 1.24
N PRO A 192 17.98 2.47 0.50
CA PRO A 192 17.89 1.55 -0.63
C PRO A 192 18.88 1.97 -1.73
N SER A 193 19.64 0.99 -2.22
CA SER A 193 20.60 1.21 -3.32
C SER A 193 19.90 1.63 -4.62
N GLU A 194 20.67 2.20 -5.55
CA GLU A 194 20.17 2.54 -6.89
C GLU A 194 19.57 1.32 -7.60
N ASP A 195 20.22 0.16 -7.52
CA ASP A 195 19.75 -1.06 -8.18
C ASP A 195 18.46 -1.60 -7.55
N TYR A 196 18.33 -1.56 -6.23
CA TYR A 196 17.10 -1.97 -5.55
C TYR A 196 15.91 -1.09 -5.96
N GLN A 197 16.10 0.23 -5.97
CA GLN A 197 15.09 1.18 -6.41
C GLN A 197 14.76 1.01 -7.90
N PHE A 198 15.78 0.83 -8.74
CA PHE A 198 15.62 0.60 -10.17
C PHE A 198 14.74 -0.62 -10.45
N GLU A 199 15.01 -1.77 -9.83
CA GLU A 199 14.21 -2.97 -10.03
C GLU A 199 12.76 -2.78 -9.58
N ALA A 200 12.53 -2.11 -8.44
CA ALA A 200 11.18 -1.81 -7.95
C ALA A 200 10.39 -0.94 -8.94
N TYR A 201 11.01 0.10 -9.49
CA TYR A 201 10.35 1.01 -10.45
C TYR A 201 10.17 0.34 -11.81
N LYS A 202 11.19 -0.35 -12.30
CA LYS A 202 11.15 -1.09 -13.57
C LYS A 202 10.02 -2.08 -13.61
N GLN A 203 9.87 -2.93 -12.58
CA GLN A 203 8.82 -3.94 -12.53
C GLN A 203 7.42 -3.34 -12.70
N VAL A 204 7.15 -2.22 -12.05
CA VAL A 204 5.85 -1.53 -12.17
C VAL A 204 5.67 -0.94 -13.56
N VAL A 205 6.67 -0.22 -14.07
CA VAL A 205 6.61 0.48 -15.37
C VAL A 205 6.47 -0.51 -16.51
N GLU A 206 7.25 -1.59 -16.50
CA GLU A 206 7.24 -2.65 -17.51
C GLU A 206 5.92 -3.43 -17.49
N SER A 207 5.41 -3.79 -16.32
CA SER A 207 4.13 -4.52 -16.17
C SER A 207 2.91 -3.72 -16.66
N LEU A 208 2.99 -2.40 -16.62
CA LEU A 208 1.89 -1.51 -17.03
C LEU A 208 2.07 -0.93 -18.44
N ALA A 209 3.21 -1.17 -19.09
CA ALA A 209 3.44 -0.65 -20.45
C ALA A 209 2.34 -1.10 -21.42
N PRO A 210 1.86 -0.22 -22.32
CA PRO A 210 2.30 1.16 -22.59
C PRO A 210 1.59 2.23 -21.73
N ARG A 211 0.82 1.84 -20.69
CA ARG A 211 0.07 2.76 -19.82
C ARG A 211 1.04 3.68 -19.06
N LYS A 212 0.61 4.91 -18.85
CA LYS A 212 1.41 5.93 -18.14
C LYS A 212 1.55 5.61 -16.65
N VAL A 213 2.76 5.77 -16.13
CA VAL A 213 3.08 5.65 -14.70
C VAL A 213 3.74 6.94 -14.24
N VAL A 214 3.06 7.70 -13.38
CA VAL A 214 3.62 8.89 -12.73
C VAL A 214 4.25 8.48 -11.41
N VAL A 215 5.56 8.58 -11.31
CA VAL A 215 6.32 8.22 -10.11
C VAL A 215 6.64 9.47 -9.32
N ARG A 216 6.14 9.55 -8.08
CA ARG A 216 6.47 10.63 -7.16
C ARG A 216 7.82 10.34 -6.50
N THR A 217 8.73 11.31 -6.51
CA THR A 217 9.97 11.19 -5.73
C THR A 217 9.66 11.13 -4.23
N CYS A 218 10.62 10.74 -3.44
CA CYS A 218 10.47 10.50 -2.00
C CYS A 218 9.72 11.63 -1.29
N ASP A 219 8.64 11.27 -0.57
CA ASP A 219 7.85 12.17 0.27
C ASP A 219 7.83 11.66 1.72
N ILE A 220 9.02 11.57 2.32
CA ILE A 220 9.22 11.20 3.71
C ILE A 220 9.51 12.45 4.52
N GLY A 221 8.98 12.50 5.73
CA GLY A 221 9.22 13.50 6.75
C GLY A 221 9.24 12.85 8.15
N ALA A 222 9.30 13.64 9.20
CA ALA A 222 9.34 13.17 10.59
C ALA A 222 8.05 12.43 11.03
N ASP A 223 6.99 12.49 10.23
CA ASP A 223 5.73 11.75 10.40
C ASP A 223 5.82 10.26 10.02
N LYS A 224 6.94 9.86 9.39
CA LYS A 224 7.16 8.47 8.96
C LYS A 224 8.43 7.94 9.63
N THR A 225 8.30 6.82 10.32
CA THR A 225 9.40 6.18 11.05
C THR A 225 10.36 5.52 10.06
N VAL A 226 11.42 6.24 9.70
CA VAL A 226 12.54 5.74 8.89
C VAL A 226 13.84 6.06 9.65
N ASP A 227 14.19 5.17 10.60
CA ASP A 227 15.24 5.40 11.60
C ASP A 227 16.59 5.73 11.00
N TYR A 228 16.95 5.08 9.90
CA TYR A 228 18.23 5.33 9.22
C TYR A 228 18.33 6.74 8.60
N MET A 229 17.20 7.42 8.35
CA MET A 229 17.21 8.80 7.86
C MET A 229 17.55 9.81 8.96
N LYS A 230 17.43 9.43 10.23
CA LYS A 230 17.75 10.28 11.41
C LYS A 230 17.16 11.68 11.27
N LEU A 231 15.85 11.74 11.06
CA LEU A 231 15.12 13.01 11.01
C LEU A 231 14.79 13.44 12.44
N ASP A 232 15.02 14.72 12.72
CA ASP A 232 14.65 15.31 14.00
C ASP A 232 13.13 15.29 14.18
N HIS A 233 12.69 15.25 15.44
CA HIS A 233 11.27 15.39 15.77
C HIS A 233 10.79 16.80 15.40
N GLU A 234 9.62 16.88 14.77
CA GLU A 234 8.97 18.13 14.42
C GLU A 234 7.53 18.14 14.92
N ASP A 235 7.08 19.28 15.47
CA ASP A 235 5.68 19.43 15.93
C ASP A 235 4.69 19.40 14.77
N ASN A 236 5.11 19.85 13.60
CA ASN A 236 4.30 19.82 12.38
C ASN A 236 5.10 19.27 11.18
N PRO A 237 5.28 17.94 11.10
CA PRO A 237 6.05 17.31 10.03
C PRO A 237 5.50 17.56 8.62
N ALA A 238 4.20 17.87 8.50
CA ALA A 238 3.58 18.12 7.20
C ALA A 238 4.14 19.38 6.53
N LEU A 239 4.58 20.38 7.31
CA LEU A 239 5.15 21.64 6.83
C LEU A 239 6.67 21.75 7.08
N GLY A 240 7.28 20.72 7.65
CA GLY A 240 8.66 20.71 8.09
C GLY A 240 9.67 20.25 7.03
N TYR A 241 10.76 19.67 7.51
CA TYR A 241 11.86 19.15 6.70
C TYR A 241 11.48 17.79 6.11
N ARG A 242 10.93 17.79 4.92
CA ARG A 242 10.43 16.60 4.22
C ARG A 242 10.58 16.69 2.71
N ALA A 243 10.39 15.58 2.04
CA ALA A 243 10.24 15.48 0.58
C ALA A 243 11.36 16.20 -0.18
N ILE A 244 11.01 17.13 -1.07
CA ILE A 244 11.98 17.85 -1.91
C ILE A 244 13.01 18.63 -1.07
N ARG A 245 12.67 19.06 0.13
CA ARG A 245 13.60 19.78 1.02
C ARG A 245 14.73 18.87 1.49
N ILE A 246 14.40 17.61 1.84
CA ILE A 246 15.40 16.57 2.13
C ILE A 246 16.21 16.27 0.85
N CYS A 247 15.54 16.10 -0.27
CA CYS A 247 16.16 15.75 -1.55
C CYS A 247 17.20 16.78 -1.98
N LEU A 248 16.90 18.08 -1.86
CA LEU A 248 17.79 19.16 -2.28
C LEU A 248 18.96 19.38 -1.31
N THR A 249 18.80 19.07 -0.03
CA THR A 249 19.87 19.18 0.98
C THR A 249 20.73 17.92 1.06
N ARG A 250 20.16 16.73 0.79
CA ARG A 250 20.86 15.44 0.73
C ARG A 250 20.97 14.96 -0.71
N LYS A 251 21.77 15.66 -1.52
CA LYS A 251 21.83 15.45 -2.98
C LYS A 251 22.18 14.02 -3.37
N ASP A 252 23.07 13.34 -2.67
CA ASP A 252 23.47 11.96 -2.99
C ASP A 252 22.27 11.01 -2.86
N PHE A 253 21.47 11.18 -1.80
CA PHE A 253 20.22 10.46 -1.62
C PHE A 253 19.26 10.70 -2.79
N PHE A 254 19.08 11.96 -3.19
CA PHE A 254 18.20 12.33 -4.30
C PHE A 254 18.71 11.80 -5.64
N LYS A 255 20.01 11.91 -5.90
CA LYS A 255 20.64 11.38 -7.13
C LYS A 255 20.45 9.87 -7.25
N THR A 256 20.61 9.11 -6.16
CA THR A 256 20.34 7.66 -6.15
C THR A 256 18.93 7.33 -6.65
N GLN A 257 17.92 8.05 -6.17
CA GLN A 257 16.55 7.85 -6.63
C GLN A 257 16.36 8.28 -8.09
N LEU A 258 16.86 9.46 -8.47
CA LEU A 258 16.69 9.98 -9.82
C LEU A 258 17.38 9.10 -10.88
N ARG A 259 18.58 8.59 -10.59
CA ARG A 259 19.28 7.65 -11.46
C ARG A 259 18.49 6.35 -11.64
N ALA A 260 17.96 5.79 -10.55
CA ALA A 260 17.08 4.61 -10.60
C ALA A 260 15.83 4.85 -11.47
N LEU A 261 15.18 6.01 -11.32
CA LEU A 261 14.02 6.39 -12.11
C LEU A 261 14.38 6.57 -13.60
N LEU A 262 15.49 7.26 -13.90
CA LEU A 262 15.97 7.44 -15.27
C LEU A 262 16.26 6.10 -15.96
N ARG A 263 16.87 5.15 -15.26
CA ARG A 263 17.10 3.79 -15.75
C ARG A 263 15.79 3.04 -16.01
N ALA A 264 14.85 3.12 -15.08
CA ALA A 264 13.53 2.48 -15.19
C ALA A 264 12.69 3.04 -16.35
N SER A 265 12.89 4.29 -16.72
CA SER A 265 12.17 4.94 -17.83
C SER A 265 12.40 4.31 -19.20
N ALA A 266 13.44 3.51 -19.37
CA ALA A 266 13.71 2.77 -20.61
C ALA A 266 12.69 1.63 -20.85
N TYR A 267 11.90 1.24 -19.85
CA TYR A 267 11.05 0.05 -19.87
C TYR A 267 9.56 0.34 -20.06
N GLY A 268 9.16 1.61 -20.16
CA GLY A 268 7.78 1.99 -20.42
C GLY A 268 7.51 3.48 -20.34
N ASN A 269 6.25 3.86 -20.32
CA ASN A 269 5.81 5.26 -20.31
C ASN A 269 5.80 5.80 -18.88
N MET A 270 6.89 6.44 -18.47
CA MET A 270 7.08 6.95 -17.11
C MET A 270 7.17 8.48 -17.08
N SER A 271 6.61 9.08 -16.03
CA SER A 271 6.78 10.49 -15.69
C SER A 271 7.29 10.62 -14.26
N ILE A 272 8.04 11.69 -13.97
CA ILE A 272 8.57 11.99 -12.63
C ILE A 272 7.81 13.18 -12.06
N MET A 273 7.37 13.08 -10.81
CA MET A 273 6.64 14.13 -10.09
C MET A 273 7.36 14.49 -8.79
N PHE A 274 7.66 15.78 -8.61
CA PHE A 274 8.28 16.30 -7.39
C PHE A 274 7.20 16.76 -6.39
N PRO A 275 7.18 16.20 -5.15
CA PRO A 275 6.26 16.63 -4.10
C PRO A 275 6.74 17.87 -3.39
N MET A 276 5.84 18.55 -2.65
CA MET A 276 6.11 19.61 -1.70
C MET A 276 6.86 20.84 -2.27
N ILE A 277 6.72 21.11 -3.56
CA ILE A 277 7.29 22.30 -4.19
C ILE A 277 6.59 23.55 -3.64
N THR A 278 7.38 24.55 -3.22
CA THR A 278 6.90 25.83 -2.67
C THR A 278 7.47 27.05 -3.40
N SER A 279 8.42 26.83 -4.30
CA SER A 279 9.04 27.92 -5.08
C SER A 279 9.52 27.45 -6.45
N LEU A 280 9.58 28.38 -7.39
CA LEU A 280 10.18 28.14 -8.70
C LEU A 280 11.64 27.69 -8.59
N ARG A 281 12.37 28.20 -7.61
CA ARG A 281 13.78 27.85 -7.40
C ARG A 281 13.93 26.38 -7.01
N GLU A 282 13.11 25.87 -6.09
CA GLU A 282 13.14 24.44 -5.74
C GLU A 282 12.91 23.54 -6.96
N LEU A 283 11.96 23.91 -7.83
CA LEU A 283 11.73 23.18 -9.06
C LEU A 283 12.93 23.23 -10.02
N GLN A 284 13.55 24.41 -10.17
CA GLN A 284 14.74 24.56 -10.99
C GLN A 284 15.91 23.75 -10.44
N ASP A 285 16.15 23.80 -9.14
CA ASP A 285 17.22 23.04 -8.48
C ASP A 285 16.98 21.51 -8.62
N ALA A 286 15.74 21.05 -8.43
CA ALA A 286 15.39 19.64 -8.62
C ALA A 286 15.61 19.17 -10.06
N LYS A 287 15.22 19.98 -11.06
CA LYS A 287 15.47 19.70 -12.46
C LYS A 287 16.97 19.72 -12.81
N ALA A 288 17.75 20.61 -12.18
CA ALA A 288 19.19 20.64 -12.37
C ALA A 288 19.86 19.33 -11.92
N VAL A 289 19.48 18.81 -10.72
CA VAL A 289 19.98 17.52 -10.24
C VAL A 289 19.55 16.37 -11.17
N LEU A 290 18.32 16.41 -11.70
CA LEU A 290 17.84 15.41 -12.66
C LEU A 290 18.71 15.42 -13.95
N GLU A 291 19.04 16.58 -14.48
CA GLU A 291 19.89 16.71 -15.67
C GLU A 291 21.34 16.30 -15.42
N GLU A 292 21.88 16.55 -14.21
CA GLU A 292 23.17 15.98 -13.78
C GLU A 292 23.13 14.44 -13.86
N CYS A 293 22.11 13.81 -13.27
CA CYS A 293 21.95 12.36 -13.30
C CYS A 293 21.81 11.82 -14.74
N ARG A 294 21.09 12.56 -15.59
CA ARG A 294 20.93 12.19 -17.02
C ARG A 294 22.26 12.23 -17.74
N ALA A 295 23.07 13.25 -17.51
CA ALA A 295 24.39 13.38 -18.11
C ALA A 295 25.36 12.28 -17.66
N GLU A 296 25.35 11.95 -16.36
CA GLU A 296 26.15 10.86 -15.79
C GLU A 296 25.80 9.51 -16.42
N LEU A 297 24.51 9.14 -16.43
CA LEU A 297 24.05 7.88 -17.00
C LEU A 297 24.30 7.80 -18.52
N ALA A 298 24.20 8.93 -19.24
CA ALA A 298 24.56 9.00 -20.67
C ALA A 298 26.06 8.75 -20.88
N ALA A 299 26.93 9.31 -20.03
CA ALA A 299 28.37 9.08 -20.09
C ALA A 299 28.74 7.62 -19.76
N GLU A 300 27.96 6.96 -18.90
CA GLU A 300 28.09 5.54 -18.58
C GLU A 300 27.48 4.61 -19.67
N GLY A 301 26.85 5.16 -20.69
CA GLY A 301 26.21 4.39 -21.77
C GLY A 301 24.91 3.69 -21.35
N VAL A 302 24.29 4.14 -20.26
CA VAL A 302 23.04 3.55 -19.72
C VAL A 302 21.84 4.02 -20.53
N LYS A 303 20.96 3.09 -20.91
CA LYS A 303 19.73 3.41 -21.65
C LYS A 303 18.70 4.07 -20.73
N MET A 304 18.06 5.12 -21.25
CA MET A 304 17.00 5.88 -20.61
C MET A 304 15.85 6.16 -21.58
N GLY A 305 14.66 6.44 -21.07
CA GLY A 305 13.56 6.94 -21.90
C GLY A 305 13.89 8.31 -22.50
N GLN A 306 13.48 8.53 -23.74
CA GLN A 306 13.78 9.79 -24.45
C GLN A 306 12.89 10.96 -23.99
N ASN A 307 11.60 10.69 -23.74
CA ASN A 307 10.58 11.70 -23.44
C ASN A 307 9.98 11.46 -22.05
N ILE A 308 10.76 11.77 -21.01
CA ILE A 308 10.28 11.66 -19.62
C ILE A 308 9.63 13.00 -19.26
N GLU A 309 8.33 13.00 -19.03
CA GLU A 309 7.66 14.17 -18.49
C GLU A 309 8.07 14.39 -17.03
N VAL A 310 8.33 15.64 -16.67
CA VAL A 310 8.69 16.06 -15.32
C VAL A 310 7.69 17.11 -14.85
N GLY A 311 7.08 16.88 -13.70
CA GLY A 311 6.06 17.74 -13.14
C GLY A 311 6.19 17.91 -11.64
N THR A 312 5.24 18.66 -11.08
CA THR A 312 5.14 18.92 -9.64
C THR A 312 3.79 18.48 -9.11
N MET A 313 3.77 18.08 -7.84
CA MET A 313 2.52 17.92 -7.10
C MET A 313 2.07 19.32 -6.62
N ILE A 314 0.87 19.73 -7.02
CA ILE A 314 0.28 21.00 -6.60
C ILE A 314 -0.49 20.74 -5.31
N GLU A 315 0.17 20.86 -4.18
CA GLU A 315 -0.35 20.49 -2.86
C GLU A 315 -0.06 21.52 -1.77
N THR A 316 0.81 22.49 -2.06
CA THR A 316 1.08 23.63 -1.17
C THR A 316 0.42 24.87 -1.74
N PRO A 317 -0.05 25.82 -0.89
CA PRO A 317 -0.61 27.09 -1.39
C PRO A 317 0.37 27.86 -2.28
N ALA A 318 1.67 27.74 -2.00
CA ALA A 318 2.71 28.43 -2.77
C ALA A 318 2.98 27.81 -4.16
N ALA A 319 2.51 26.57 -4.41
CA ALA A 319 2.63 25.93 -5.72
C ALA A 319 1.54 26.36 -6.70
N VAL A 320 0.45 26.94 -6.22
CA VAL A 320 -0.66 27.49 -7.02
C VAL A 320 -0.26 28.84 -7.60
#